data_2fee181f51c2edf67d0ce35940b20194
#
_entry.id   2fee181f51c2edf67d0ce35940b20194
#
_cell.length_a   1.000
_cell.length_b   1.000
_cell.length_c   1.000
_cell.angle_alpha   90.00
_cell.angle_beta   90.00
_cell.angle_gamma   90.00
#
_symmetry.space_group_name_H-M   'P 1'
#
loop_
_entity.id
_entity.type
_entity.pdbx_description
1 polymer ?
#
loop_
_entity_poly.entity_id
_entity_poly.type
_entity_poly.pdbx_seq_one_letter_code
_entity_poly.pdbx_strand_id
1 'polypeptide(L)'
;MKKIIILMCATALLSSCHIYKSYDRPEDITVEGLYRDTIAGGDTLAADTANFGNLPWKEVFTDAQLQTLIEQALTNNADLRSAALTVKQAQAALMSARLAYAPMLALSPQGTVSSFDKGKATQTYSLPVTASWQIDLFGQLLNPKRKAQVSLKQTQFYEQAVQTQVIANVANMYYTLLMLDRQLQISESTCDILKRNLETVEAMKEAAMANSAAVEQSRTAYAQVLASLPDIRQSIRETENA
;
A
#
# COMPACT_ATOMS: atom_id res chain seq x y z
N MET A 1 -62.88 18.39 6.27
CA MET A 1 -62.24 17.08 6.46
C MET A 1 -61.32 16.70 5.30
N LYS A 2 -61.77 16.68 4.02
CA LYS A 2 -60.94 16.32 2.87
C LYS A 2 -59.65 17.17 2.73
N LYS A 3 -59.68 18.49 2.96
CA LYS A 3 -58.48 19.37 2.88
C LYS A 3 -57.45 19.10 3.98
N ILE A 4 -57.89 18.68 5.17
CA ILE A 4 -57.02 18.32 6.30
C ILE A 4 -56.30 16.98 6.03
N ILE A 5 -56.99 16.02 5.43
CA ILE A 5 -56.43 14.73 5.06
C ILE A 5 -55.36 14.90 3.96
N ILE A 6 -55.62 15.77 2.97
CA ILE A 6 -54.62 16.07 1.90
C ILE A 6 -53.40 16.75 2.49
N LEU A 7 -53.56 17.69 3.42
CA LEU A 7 -52.44 18.35 4.10
C LEU A 7 -51.63 17.38 4.96
N MET A 8 -52.31 16.46 5.65
CA MET A 8 -51.65 15.43 6.48
C MET A 8 -50.91 14.38 5.65
N CYS A 9 -51.46 13.99 4.48
CA CYS A 9 -50.73 13.14 3.52
C CYS A 9 -49.54 13.87 2.89
N ALA A 10 -49.65 15.16 2.59
CA ALA A 10 -48.51 15.94 2.05
C ALA A 10 -47.38 16.09 3.05
N THR A 11 -47.67 16.29 4.34
CA THR A 11 -46.65 16.35 5.42
C THR A 11 -46.01 14.98 5.69
N ALA A 12 -46.78 13.88 5.59
CA ALA A 12 -46.24 12.52 5.73
C ALA A 12 -45.29 12.14 4.59
N LEU A 13 -45.53 12.63 3.36
CA LEU A 13 -44.65 12.43 2.22
C LEU A 13 -43.33 13.22 2.32
N LEU A 14 -43.31 14.34 3.04
CA LEU A 14 -42.12 15.16 3.25
C LEU A 14 -41.18 14.61 4.35
N SER A 15 -41.69 13.77 5.26
CA SER A 15 -40.89 13.18 6.35
C SER A 15 -40.07 11.92 5.94
N SER A 16 -40.31 11.40 4.73
CA SER A 16 -39.64 10.16 4.23
C SER A 16 -38.24 10.35 3.69
N CYS A 17 -37.62 11.55 3.77
CA CYS A 17 -36.34 11.82 3.13
C CYS A 17 -35.09 11.34 3.90
N HIS A 18 -35.24 10.55 4.99
CA HIS A 18 -34.08 10.05 5.78
C HIS A 18 -33.99 8.52 5.74
N ILE A 19 -34.05 7.93 4.54
CA ILE A 19 -33.98 6.46 4.36
C ILE A 19 -32.54 5.94 4.57
N TYR A 20 -31.53 6.78 4.40
CA TYR A 20 -30.13 6.38 4.57
C TYR A 20 -29.55 6.92 5.87
N LYS A 21 -29.22 6.01 6.78
CA LYS A 21 -28.45 6.33 7.98
C LYS A 21 -27.01 6.70 7.55
N SER A 22 -26.51 7.84 7.99
CA SER A 22 -25.10 8.18 7.80
C SER A 22 -24.24 7.14 8.53
N TYR A 23 -23.14 6.70 7.89
CA TYR A 23 -22.16 5.85 8.56
C TYR A 23 -21.50 6.64 9.68
N ASP A 24 -21.59 6.11 10.89
CA ASP A 24 -20.86 6.59 12.07
C ASP A 24 -19.79 5.56 12.42
N ARG A 25 -18.59 6.03 12.62
CA ARG A 25 -17.48 5.15 13.01
C ARG A 25 -17.72 4.71 14.46
N PRO A 26 -17.64 3.40 14.77
CA PRO A 26 -17.70 2.94 16.16
C PRO A 26 -16.58 3.62 16.98
N GLU A 27 -16.95 4.33 18.04
CA GLU A 27 -16.00 5.00 18.94
C GLU A 27 -15.47 4.02 20.01
N ASP A 28 -16.21 2.93 20.29
CA ASP A 28 -15.93 1.99 21.37
C ASP A 28 -15.13 0.77 20.91
N ILE A 29 -14.05 0.95 20.14
CA ILE A 29 -13.11 -0.15 19.90
C ILE A 29 -12.15 -0.22 21.09
N THR A 30 -12.54 -0.97 22.13
CA THR A 30 -11.64 -1.24 23.26
C THR A 30 -10.58 -2.25 22.82
N VAL A 31 -9.33 -1.89 22.99
CA VAL A 31 -8.17 -2.76 22.75
C VAL A 31 -7.70 -3.47 24.03
N GLU A 32 -8.45 -3.33 25.13
CA GLU A 32 -8.13 -3.98 26.40
C GLU A 32 -8.18 -5.51 26.24
N GLY A 33 -7.10 -6.17 26.60
CA GLY A 33 -6.99 -7.64 26.55
C GLY A 33 -6.64 -8.24 25.19
N LEU A 34 -6.42 -7.44 24.15
CA LEU A 34 -5.99 -7.91 22.83
C LEU A 34 -4.53 -8.40 22.81
N TYR A 35 -3.70 -7.88 23.68
CA TYR A 35 -2.28 -8.22 23.77
C TYR A 35 -2.01 -9.06 25.02
N ARG A 36 -1.18 -10.10 24.86
CA ARG A 36 -0.84 -11.05 25.92
C ARG A 36 -0.11 -10.41 27.10
N ASP A 37 0.60 -9.30 26.86
CA ASP A 37 1.42 -8.57 27.82
C ASP A 37 0.72 -7.28 28.30
N THR A 38 -0.52 -7.40 28.80
CA THR A 38 -1.05 -6.39 29.68
C THR A 38 -0.23 -6.46 30.96
N ILE A 39 0.76 -5.61 31.10
CA ILE A 39 1.55 -5.44 32.33
C ILE A 39 0.56 -5.10 33.44
N ALA A 40 0.19 -6.14 34.19
CA ALA A 40 -0.51 -5.98 35.47
C ALA A 40 0.51 -5.44 36.49
N GLY A 41 0.73 -4.14 36.46
CA GLY A 41 1.68 -3.48 37.35
C GLY A 41 1.94 -2.05 36.90
N GLY A 42 1.08 -1.18 37.23
CA GLY A 42 1.22 0.19 37.68
C GLY A 42 2.34 1.09 37.16
N ASP A 43 2.97 0.82 36.05
CA ASP A 43 3.77 1.81 35.34
C ASP A 43 2.93 2.34 34.18
N THR A 44 1.96 3.18 34.54
CA THR A 44 1.43 4.17 33.62
C THR A 44 2.57 5.14 33.35
N LEU A 45 3.51 4.72 32.50
CA LEU A 45 4.22 5.70 31.67
C LEU A 45 3.10 6.55 31.09
N ALA A 46 3.03 7.81 31.50
CA ALA A 46 2.05 8.79 31.04
C ALA A 46 1.86 8.52 29.57
N ALA A 47 0.65 8.13 29.19
CA ALA A 47 0.35 7.65 27.87
C ALA A 47 0.87 8.68 26.88
N ASP A 48 2.07 8.45 26.40
CA ASP A 48 2.54 9.09 25.18
C ASP A 48 1.63 8.53 24.09
N THR A 49 0.50 9.19 23.92
CA THR A 49 -0.51 8.87 22.91
C THR A 49 0.01 9.21 21.52
N ALA A 50 1.28 9.56 21.39
CA ALA A 50 1.97 9.62 20.12
C ALA A 50 2.07 8.17 19.57
N ASN A 51 1.04 7.78 18.85
CA ASN A 51 1.04 6.51 18.13
C ASN A 51 2.30 6.48 17.25
N PHE A 52 3.20 5.52 17.51
CA PHE A 52 4.43 5.32 16.75
C PHE A 52 4.18 5.29 15.24
N GLY A 53 3.01 4.79 14.81
CA GLY A 53 2.60 4.82 13.41
C GLY A 53 2.35 6.22 12.81
N ASN A 54 2.26 7.26 13.63
CA ASN A 54 2.10 8.65 13.17
C ASN A 54 3.43 9.39 13.06
N LEU A 55 4.55 8.80 13.54
CA LEU A 55 5.85 9.42 13.42
C LEU A 55 6.32 9.44 11.98
N PRO A 56 6.96 10.53 11.52
CA PRO A 56 7.61 10.55 10.23
C PRO A 56 8.65 9.43 10.14
N TRP A 57 8.67 8.67 9.05
CA TRP A 57 9.58 7.54 8.89
C TRP A 57 11.07 7.92 9.04
N LYS A 58 11.44 9.17 8.76
CA LYS A 58 12.80 9.70 8.96
C LYS A 58 13.21 9.78 10.43
N GLU A 59 12.24 9.92 11.33
CA GLU A 59 12.50 9.92 12.78
C GLU A 59 12.61 8.48 13.32
N VAL A 60 11.93 7.54 12.66
CA VAL A 60 11.99 6.10 12.98
C VAL A 60 13.30 5.49 12.50
N PHE A 61 13.69 5.77 11.25
CA PHE A 61 14.91 5.24 10.64
C PHE A 61 15.97 6.33 10.57
N THR A 62 16.92 6.32 11.52
CA THR A 62 17.97 7.35 11.66
C THR A 62 19.22 7.09 10.84
N ASP A 63 19.36 5.91 10.24
CA ASP A 63 20.49 5.56 9.38
C ASP A 63 20.42 6.33 8.05
N ALA A 64 21.44 7.11 7.75
CA ALA A 64 21.50 7.95 6.56
C ALA A 64 21.53 7.15 5.24
N GLN A 65 22.15 5.96 5.25
CA GLN A 65 22.19 5.10 4.07
C GLN A 65 20.80 4.52 3.79
N LEU A 66 20.13 4.02 4.84
CA LEU A 66 18.76 3.52 4.74
C LEU A 66 17.82 4.62 4.26
N GLN A 67 17.93 5.84 4.81
CA GLN A 67 17.10 6.97 4.35
C GLN A 67 17.27 7.26 2.87
N THR A 68 18.50 7.22 2.36
CA THR A 68 18.78 7.42 0.94
C THR A 68 18.13 6.33 0.07
N LEU A 69 18.21 5.06 0.49
CA LEU A 69 17.60 3.94 -0.22
C LEU A 69 16.07 4.06 -0.23
N ILE A 70 15.46 4.42 0.90
CA ILE A 70 14.01 4.65 0.99
C ILE A 70 13.59 5.78 0.05
N GLU A 71 14.32 6.91 0.00
CA GLU A 71 14.01 8.02 -0.90
C GLU A 71 14.09 7.62 -2.36
N GLN A 72 15.09 6.85 -2.74
CA GLN A 72 15.23 6.31 -4.10
C GLN A 72 14.08 5.36 -4.44
N ALA A 73 13.72 4.47 -3.51
CA ALA A 73 12.60 3.54 -3.70
C ALA A 73 11.27 4.29 -3.86
N LEU A 74 10.97 5.28 -3.00
CA LEU A 74 9.75 6.09 -3.10
C LEU A 74 9.66 6.86 -4.41
N THR A 75 10.80 7.29 -4.97
CA THR A 75 10.82 8.03 -6.23
C THR A 75 10.60 7.13 -7.44
N ASN A 76 11.13 5.91 -7.41
CA ASN A 76 11.20 5.03 -8.58
C ASN A 76 10.20 3.86 -8.55
N ASN A 77 9.55 3.59 -7.42
CA ASN A 77 8.66 2.44 -7.29
C ASN A 77 7.44 2.56 -8.22
N ALA A 78 7.19 1.52 -9.01
CA ALA A 78 6.10 1.48 -9.99
C ALA A 78 4.71 1.39 -9.33
N ASP A 79 4.60 0.66 -8.21
CA ASP A 79 3.33 0.48 -7.51
C ASP A 79 2.88 1.79 -6.85
N LEU A 80 3.82 2.54 -6.25
CA LEU A 80 3.53 3.85 -5.70
C LEU A 80 3.09 4.85 -6.79
N ARG A 81 3.74 4.82 -7.95
CA ARG A 81 3.32 5.64 -9.11
C ARG A 81 1.94 5.25 -9.61
N SER A 82 1.62 3.96 -9.65
CA SER A 82 0.30 3.44 -10.02
C SER A 82 -0.77 3.89 -9.02
N ALA A 83 -0.49 3.81 -7.71
CA ALA A 83 -1.38 4.31 -6.66
C ALA A 83 -1.65 5.81 -6.81
N ALA A 84 -0.62 6.63 -7.07
CA ALA A 84 -0.76 8.06 -7.33
C ALA A 84 -1.61 8.36 -8.57
N LEU A 85 -1.50 7.56 -9.64
CA LEU A 85 -2.36 7.66 -10.82
C LEU A 85 -3.81 7.31 -10.51
N THR A 86 -4.04 6.31 -9.64
CA THR A 86 -5.40 5.95 -9.17
C THR A 86 -6.05 7.11 -8.41
N VAL A 87 -5.29 7.84 -7.59
CA VAL A 87 -5.79 9.07 -6.95
C VAL A 87 -6.18 10.13 -7.98
N LYS A 88 -5.37 10.34 -9.03
CA LYS A 88 -5.72 11.27 -10.12
C LYS A 88 -6.99 10.86 -10.87
N GLN A 89 -7.20 9.57 -11.10
CA GLN A 89 -8.44 9.05 -11.68
C GLN A 89 -9.66 9.33 -10.79
N ALA A 90 -9.53 9.11 -9.48
CA ALA A 90 -10.59 9.41 -8.53
C ALA A 90 -10.90 10.92 -8.44
N GLN A 91 -9.87 11.78 -8.55
CA GLN A 91 -10.04 13.24 -8.65
C GLN A 91 -10.83 13.63 -9.92
N ALA A 92 -10.51 13.04 -11.06
CA ALA A 92 -11.23 13.26 -12.32
C ALA A 92 -12.69 12.77 -12.22
N ALA A 93 -12.94 11.62 -11.59
CA ALA A 93 -14.28 11.10 -11.35
C ALA A 93 -15.10 12.04 -10.44
N LEU A 94 -14.49 12.58 -9.38
CA LEU A 94 -15.14 13.58 -8.52
C LEU A 94 -15.44 14.87 -9.30
N MET A 95 -14.52 15.33 -10.16
CA MET A 95 -14.74 16.49 -11.01
C MET A 95 -15.91 16.26 -11.96
N SER A 96 -15.99 15.09 -12.60
CA SER A 96 -17.13 14.69 -13.43
C SER A 96 -18.46 14.74 -12.65
N ALA A 97 -18.49 14.18 -11.43
CA ALA A 97 -19.68 14.21 -10.57
C ALA A 97 -20.06 15.64 -10.13
N ARG A 98 -19.11 16.56 -10.01
CA ARG A 98 -19.37 17.98 -9.75
C ARG A 98 -19.94 18.69 -10.98
N LEU A 99 -19.40 18.38 -12.16
CA LEU A 99 -19.84 18.96 -13.42
C LEU A 99 -21.24 18.50 -13.84
N ALA A 100 -21.71 17.36 -13.31
CA ALA A 100 -23.09 16.89 -13.53
C ALA A 100 -24.17 17.87 -13.01
N TYR A 101 -23.81 18.82 -12.13
CA TYR A 101 -24.71 19.91 -11.72
C TYR A 101 -24.76 21.08 -12.71
N ALA A 102 -23.85 21.14 -13.66
CA ALA A 102 -23.82 22.18 -14.68
C ALA A 102 -24.74 21.83 -15.85
N PRO A 103 -25.33 22.82 -16.55
CA PRO A 103 -26.07 22.54 -17.78
C PRO A 103 -25.12 21.98 -18.84
N MET A 104 -25.58 20.97 -19.56
CA MET A 104 -24.87 20.35 -20.66
C MET A 104 -25.33 20.98 -21.98
N LEU A 105 -24.35 21.45 -22.76
CA LEU A 105 -24.57 21.95 -24.12
C LEU A 105 -24.04 20.90 -25.10
N ALA A 106 -24.89 20.45 -26.01
CA ALA A 106 -24.51 19.53 -27.07
C ALA A 106 -24.74 20.16 -28.43
N LEU A 107 -23.74 20.08 -29.29
CA LEU A 107 -23.78 20.46 -30.67
C LEU A 107 -23.71 19.18 -31.51
N SER A 108 -24.73 18.91 -32.31
CA SER A 108 -24.86 17.66 -33.06
C SER A 108 -25.03 17.96 -34.54
N PRO A 109 -23.97 18.28 -35.29
CA PRO A 109 -24.07 18.50 -36.72
C PRO A 109 -24.52 17.24 -37.43
N GLN A 110 -25.54 17.36 -38.29
CA GLN A 110 -26.10 16.26 -39.05
C GLN A 110 -26.17 16.63 -40.50
N GLY A 111 -25.82 15.71 -41.38
CA GLY A 111 -25.95 15.88 -42.83
C GLY A 111 -26.57 14.64 -43.44
N THR A 112 -27.62 14.81 -44.25
CA THR A 112 -28.25 13.75 -44.99
C THR A 112 -28.16 14.01 -46.48
N VAL A 113 -27.69 13.03 -47.23
CA VAL A 113 -27.71 13.01 -48.68
C VAL A 113 -28.70 11.95 -49.13
N SER A 114 -29.77 12.34 -49.78
CA SER A 114 -30.78 11.42 -50.32
C SER A 114 -30.87 11.54 -51.82
N SER A 115 -30.82 10.44 -52.55
CA SER A 115 -31.06 10.37 -53.97
C SER A 115 -32.09 9.28 -54.21
N PHE A 116 -33.13 9.63 -55.01
CA PHE A 116 -34.17 8.68 -55.37
C PHE A 116 -34.21 8.60 -56.91
N ASP A 117 -34.22 7.39 -57.45
CA ASP A 117 -34.44 7.03 -58.85
C ASP A 117 -33.65 7.89 -59.86
N LYS A 118 -32.32 7.91 -59.79
CA LYS A 118 -31.38 8.66 -60.68
C LYS A 118 -31.59 10.19 -60.71
N GLY A 119 -32.39 10.73 -59.77
CA GLY A 119 -32.54 12.16 -59.56
C GLY A 119 -31.31 12.83 -58.96
N LYS A 120 -31.23 14.17 -59.03
CA LYS A 120 -30.19 14.93 -58.34
C LYS A 120 -30.28 14.68 -56.84
N ALA A 121 -29.14 14.35 -56.24
CA ALA A 121 -29.06 14.16 -54.77
C ALA A 121 -29.47 15.44 -54.02
N THR A 122 -30.40 15.31 -53.11
CA THR A 122 -30.77 16.39 -52.20
C THR A 122 -29.90 16.29 -50.94
N GLN A 123 -29.26 17.39 -50.59
CA GLN A 123 -28.40 17.51 -49.42
C GLN A 123 -29.09 18.40 -48.40
N THR A 124 -29.24 17.90 -47.18
CA THR A 124 -29.79 18.65 -46.05
C THR A 124 -28.76 18.66 -44.94
N TYR A 125 -28.44 19.84 -44.44
CA TYR A 125 -27.56 20.03 -43.29
C TYR A 125 -28.32 20.68 -42.16
N SER A 126 -28.18 20.14 -40.94
CA SER A 126 -28.74 20.72 -39.74
C SER A 126 -27.66 20.82 -38.66
N LEU A 127 -27.71 21.88 -37.87
CA LEU A 127 -26.79 22.16 -36.79
C LEU A 127 -27.57 22.40 -35.48
N PRO A 128 -28.21 21.37 -34.92
CA PRO A 128 -28.96 21.58 -33.70
C PRO A 128 -28.03 21.80 -32.49
N VAL A 129 -28.36 22.82 -31.70
CA VAL A 129 -27.76 23.09 -30.40
C VAL A 129 -28.81 22.75 -29.36
N THR A 130 -28.49 21.81 -28.48
CA THR A 130 -29.35 21.41 -27.37
C THR A 130 -28.72 21.78 -26.04
N ALA A 131 -29.51 22.36 -25.14
CA ALA A 131 -29.14 22.62 -23.77
C ALA A 131 -30.01 21.74 -22.86
N SER A 132 -29.37 20.97 -21.99
CA SER A 132 -30.06 20.16 -21.01
C SER A 132 -29.51 20.43 -19.61
N TRP A 133 -30.39 20.51 -18.63
CA TRP A 133 -30.00 20.72 -17.24
C TRP A 133 -30.86 19.85 -16.33
N GLN A 134 -30.21 19.08 -15.44
CA GLN A 134 -30.87 18.22 -14.50
C GLN A 134 -30.88 18.87 -13.12
N ILE A 135 -32.08 19.11 -12.57
CA ILE A 135 -32.28 19.64 -11.22
C ILE A 135 -32.32 18.45 -10.26
N ASP A 136 -31.50 18.49 -9.21
CA ASP A 136 -31.42 17.42 -8.21
C ASP A 136 -32.46 17.59 -7.10
N LEU A 137 -33.67 17.09 -7.32
CA LEU A 137 -34.77 17.16 -6.33
C LEU A 137 -34.71 16.05 -5.26
N PHE A 138 -34.12 14.90 -5.55
CA PHE A 138 -34.11 13.72 -4.70
C PHE A 138 -32.73 13.17 -4.38
N GLY A 139 -31.67 13.95 -4.58
CA GLY A 139 -30.30 13.53 -4.29
C GLY A 139 -29.70 12.57 -5.31
N GLN A 140 -30.26 12.50 -6.52
CA GLN A 140 -29.76 11.66 -7.61
C GLN A 140 -28.34 12.06 -8.06
N LEU A 141 -28.00 13.35 -8.00
CA LEU A 141 -26.65 13.87 -8.27
C LEU A 141 -25.81 13.98 -7.00
N LEU A 142 -26.45 14.24 -5.86
CA LEU A 142 -25.78 14.41 -4.57
C LEU A 142 -25.09 13.11 -4.11
N ASN A 143 -25.79 11.98 -4.20
CA ASN A 143 -25.24 10.70 -3.73
C ASN A 143 -24.04 10.21 -4.55
N PRO A 144 -24.03 10.24 -5.91
CA PRO A 144 -22.82 9.97 -6.72
C PRO A 144 -21.66 10.89 -6.38
N LYS A 145 -21.91 12.19 -6.15
CA LYS A 145 -20.87 13.14 -5.74
C LYS A 145 -20.27 12.77 -4.38
N ARG A 146 -21.10 12.45 -3.37
CA ARG A 146 -20.65 11.98 -2.06
C ARG A 146 -19.85 10.69 -2.17
N LYS A 147 -20.34 9.72 -2.97
CA LYS A 147 -19.62 8.47 -3.27
C LYS A 147 -18.25 8.76 -3.87
N ALA A 148 -18.15 9.64 -4.86
CA ALA A 148 -16.88 10.01 -5.48
C ALA A 148 -15.93 10.70 -4.49
N GLN A 149 -16.44 11.52 -3.55
CA GLN A 149 -15.63 12.12 -2.48
C GLN A 149 -15.03 11.07 -1.53
N VAL A 150 -15.84 10.09 -1.13
CA VAL A 150 -15.37 9.00 -0.24
C VAL A 150 -14.39 8.10 -1.00
N SER A 151 -14.67 7.78 -2.27
CA SER A 151 -13.77 7.01 -3.12
C SER A 151 -12.41 7.70 -3.29
N LEU A 152 -12.39 9.04 -3.45
CA LEU A 152 -11.14 9.78 -3.48
C LEU A 152 -10.35 9.64 -2.17
N LYS A 153 -11.00 9.77 -1.02
CA LYS A 153 -10.34 9.55 0.28
C LYS A 153 -9.79 8.13 0.40
N GLN A 154 -10.56 7.14 -0.04
CA GLN A 154 -10.12 5.74 -0.05
C GLN A 154 -8.84 5.55 -0.88
N THR A 155 -8.77 6.13 -2.08
CA THR A 155 -7.57 6.02 -2.93
C THR A 155 -6.36 6.76 -2.32
N GLN A 156 -6.57 7.87 -1.61
CA GLN A 156 -5.50 8.59 -0.90
C GLN A 156 -4.94 7.75 0.27
N PHE A 157 -5.79 7.10 1.05
CA PHE A 157 -5.33 6.18 2.11
C PHE A 157 -4.65 4.93 1.54
N TYR A 158 -5.10 4.46 0.38
CA TYR A 158 -4.44 3.36 -0.31
C TYR A 158 -3.03 3.76 -0.79
N GLU A 159 -2.86 4.94 -1.37
CA GLU A 159 -1.54 5.48 -1.74
C GLU A 159 -0.61 5.56 -0.52
N GLN A 160 -1.11 6.05 0.61
CA GLN A 160 -0.35 6.10 1.87
C GLN A 160 0.02 4.69 2.36
N ALA A 161 -0.88 3.72 2.25
CA ALA A 161 -0.61 2.34 2.63
C ALA A 161 0.49 1.71 1.75
N VAL A 162 0.44 1.94 0.42
CA VAL A 162 1.49 1.49 -0.51
C VAL A 162 2.82 2.15 -0.17
N GLN A 163 2.83 3.46 0.11
CA GLN A 163 4.05 4.17 0.53
C GLN A 163 4.65 3.55 1.80
N THR A 164 3.83 3.28 2.81
CA THR A 164 4.27 2.64 4.05
C THR A 164 4.85 1.25 3.80
N GLN A 165 4.21 0.48 2.91
CA GLN A 165 4.67 -0.86 2.54
C GLN A 165 6.03 -0.82 1.85
N VAL A 166 6.26 0.14 0.94
CA VAL A 166 7.56 0.32 0.26
C VAL A 166 8.64 0.65 1.29
N ILE A 167 8.38 1.57 2.21
CA ILE A 167 9.32 1.92 3.29
C ILE A 167 9.67 0.70 4.15
N ALA A 168 8.64 -0.05 4.57
CA ALA A 168 8.83 -1.24 5.40
C ALA A 168 9.63 -2.33 4.68
N ASN A 169 9.36 -2.56 3.39
CA ASN A 169 10.08 -3.55 2.59
C ASN A 169 11.56 -3.19 2.46
N VAL A 170 11.88 -1.94 2.11
CA VAL A 170 13.27 -1.47 1.98
C VAL A 170 14.00 -1.58 3.32
N ALA A 171 13.37 -1.16 4.42
CA ALA A 171 13.97 -1.27 5.74
C ALA A 171 14.24 -2.73 6.14
N ASN A 172 13.28 -3.63 5.90
CA ASN A 172 13.44 -5.05 6.19
C ASN A 172 14.60 -5.67 5.37
N MET A 173 14.66 -5.36 4.08
CA MET A 173 15.76 -5.87 3.21
C MET A 173 17.11 -5.33 3.65
N TYR A 174 17.20 -4.05 4.00
CA TYR A 174 18.43 -3.43 4.49
C TYR A 174 18.95 -4.11 5.77
N TYR A 175 18.11 -4.27 6.79
CA TYR A 175 18.51 -4.93 8.03
C TYR A 175 18.77 -6.42 7.84
N THR A 176 18.07 -7.09 6.93
CA THR A 176 18.37 -8.49 6.55
C THR A 176 19.74 -8.59 5.92
N LEU A 177 20.10 -7.66 5.03
CA LEU A 177 21.41 -7.63 4.41
C LEU A 177 22.53 -7.42 5.44
N LEU A 178 22.37 -6.46 6.35
CA LEU A 178 23.32 -6.24 7.45
C LEU A 178 23.50 -7.49 8.33
N MET A 179 22.41 -8.20 8.61
CA MET A 179 22.42 -9.44 9.36
C MET A 179 23.22 -10.53 8.63
N LEU A 180 22.95 -10.70 7.32
CA LEU A 180 23.62 -11.71 6.49
C LEU A 180 25.12 -11.42 6.32
N ASP A 181 25.51 -10.15 6.13
CA ASP A 181 26.91 -9.73 6.09
C ASP A 181 27.62 -10.05 7.39
N ARG A 182 26.97 -9.78 8.52
CA ARG A 182 27.52 -10.12 9.83
C ARG A 182 27.63 -11.62 10.03
N GLN A 183 26.64 -12.38 9.59
CA GLN A 183 26.68 -13.85 9.63
C GLN A 183 27.79 -14.41 8.76
N LEU A 184 28.02 -13.86 7.57
CA LEU A 184 29.10 -14.25 6.69
C LEU A 184 30.45 -14.02 7.39
N GLN A 185 30.66 -12.83 7.96
CA GLN A 185 31.90 -12.49 8.67
C GLN A 185 32.19 -13.44 9.85
N ILE A 186 31.15 -13.77 10.64
CA ILE A 186 31.27 -14.72 11.77
C ILE A 186 31.59 -16.11 11.24
N SER A 187 30.96 -16.57 10.18
CA SER A 187 31.16 -17.90 9.61
C SER A 187 32.55 -18.03 8.99
N GLU A 188 33.05 -17.00 8.32
CA GLU A 188 34.44 -16.96 7.80
C GLU A 188 35.47 -17.01 8.93
N SER A 189 35.26 -16.21 9.99
CA SER A 189 36.15 -16.26 11.18
C SER A 189 36.12 -17.64 11.86
N THR A 190 34.93 -18.25 11.96
CA THR A 190 34.79 -19.60 12.51
C THR A 190 35.48 -20.63 11.65
N CYS A 191 35.38 -20.52 10.31
CA CYS A 191 36.09 -21.40 9.37
C CYS A 191 37.62 -21.33 9.55
N ASP A 192 38.17 -20.13 9.73
CA ASP A 192 39.60 -19.93 9.98
C ASP A 192 40.06 -20.55 11.32
N ILE A 193 39.24 -20.42 12.36
CA ILE A 193 39.52 -21.02 13.66
C ILE A 193 39.51 -22.55 13.55
N LEU A 194 38.50 -23.13 12.90
CA LEU A 194 38.38 -24.59 12.73
C LEU A 194 39.47 -25.16 11.84
N LYS A 195 39.93 -24.41 10.82
CA LYS A 195 41.08 -24.78 10.00
C LYS A 195 42.35 -24.89 10.85
N ARG A 196 42.65 -23.86 11.66
CA ARG A 196 43.81 -23.89 12.58
C ARG A 196 43.71 -25.02 13.61
N ASN A 197 42.49 -25.28 14.12
CA ASN A 197 42.26 -26.40 15.02
C ASN A 197 42.55 -27.74 14.32
N LEU A 198 42.11 -27.95 13.08
CA LEU A 198 42.40 -29.13 12.30
C LEU A 198 43.91 -29.30 12.11
N GLU A 199 44.65 -28.26 11.70
CA GLU A 199 46.10 -28.27 11.55
C GLU A 199 46.81 -28.65 12.86
N THR A 200 46.31 -28.13 14.00
CA THR A 200 46.83 -28.48 15.34
C THR A 200 46.60 -29.95 15.69
N VAL A 201 45.39 -30.46 15.45
CA VAL A 201 45.06 -31.87 15.76
C VAL A 201 45.79 -32.83 14.82
N GLU A 202 46.06 -32.46 13.56
CA GLU A 202 46.91 -33.22 12.62
C GLU A 202 48.36 -33.29 13.13
N ALA A 203 48.94 -32.18 13.57
CA ALA A 203 50.28 -32.16 14.16
C ALA A 203 50.36 -32.99 15.47
N MET A 204 49.32 -32.94 16.32
CA MET A 204 49.24 -33.77 17.51
C MET A 204 49.17 -35.27 17.18
N LYS A 205 48.49 -35.64 16.09
CA LYS A 205 48.47 -37.03 15.61
C LYS A 205 49.84 -37.50 15.16
N GLU A 206 50.60 -36.65 14.42
CA GLU A 206 51.97 -36.95 14.01
C GLU A 206 52.88 -37.17 15.24
N ALA A 207 52.65 -36.40 16.30
CA ALA A 207 53.36 -36.54 17.56
C ALA A 207 52.83 -37.73 18.46
N ALA A 208 51.97 -38.59 17.94
CA ALA A 208 51.27 -39.67 18.64
C ALA A 208 50.45 -39.21 19.87
N MET A 209 50.03 -37.95 19.94
CA MET A 209 49.26 -37.36 21.04
C MET A 209 47.74 -37.32 20.72
N ALA A 210 47.33 -37.57 19.48
CA ALA A 210 45.95 -37.64 19.06
C ALA A 210 45.69 -38.87 18.18
N ASN A 211 44.45 -39.33 18.10
CA ASN A 211 44.05 -40.43 17.25
C ASN A 211 43.41 -39.97 15.94
N SER A 212 43.25 -40.87 14.97
CA SER A 212 42.67 -40.56 13.66
C SER A 212 41.22 -40.10 13.76
N ALA A 213 40.45 -40.56 14.75
CA ALA A 213 39.06 -40.14 14.95
C ALA A 213 38.94 -38.65 15.31
N ALA A 214 39.89 -38.14 16.13
CA ALA A 214 39.92 -36.71 16.48
C ALA A 214 40.22 -35.84 15.26
N VAL A 215 41.11 -36.29 14.35
CA VAL A 215 41.40 -35.57 13.09
C VAL A 215 40.15 -35.53 12.20
N GLU A 216 39.48 -36.66 12.00
CA GLU A 216 38.28 -36.72 11.15
C GLU A 216 37.12 -35.91 11.73
N GLN A 217 36.97 -35.86 13.05
CA GLN A 217 36.01 -35.01 13.72
C GLN A 217 36.28 -33.52 13.47
N SER A 218 37.54 -33.08 13.64
CA SER A 218 37.95 -31.69 13.36
C SER A 218 37.78 -31.33 11.87
N ARG A 219 38.12 -32.28 10.98
CA ARG A 219 37.94 -32.11 9.54
C ARG A 219 36.47 -31.97 9.16
N THR A 220 35.61 -32.79 9.76
CA THR A 220 34.16 -32.72 9.55
C THR A 220 33.58 -31.37 10.02
N ALA A 221 34.00 -30.91 11.20
CA ALA A 221 33.56 -29.62 11.73
C ALA A 221 33.95 -28.45 10.80
N TYR A 222 35.20 -28.45 10.33
CA TYR A 222 35.69 -27.47 9.35
C TYR A 222 34.93 -27.53 8.04
N ALA A 223 34.74 -28.73 7.47
CA ALA A 223 34.01 -28.91 6.21
C ALA A 223 32.56 -28.47 6.28
N GLN A 224 31.86 -28.69 7.41
CA GLN A 224 30.48 -28.25 7.61
C GLN A 224 30.32 -26.72 7.54
N VAL A 225 31.23 -26.00 8.23
CA VAL A 225 31.16 -24.52 8.20
C VAL A 225 31.57 -24.01 6.82
N LEU A 226 32.61 -24.58 6.22
CA LEU A 226 33.07 -24.23 4.87
C LEU A 226 31.93 -24.41 3.84
N ALA A 227 31.15 -25.48 3.93
CA ALA A 227 30.05 -25.79 3.04
C ALA A 227 28.86 -24.84 3.20
N SER A 228 28.71 -24.16 4.35
CA SER A 228 27.62 -23.18 4.56
C SER A 228 27.89 -21.79 4.00
N LEU A 229 29.17 -21.44 3.72
CA LEU A 229 29.53 -20.12 3.20
C LEU A 229 28.88 -19.77 1.85
N PRO A 230 28.81 -20.68 0.87
CA PRO A 230 28.16 -20.42 -0.39
C PRO A 230 26.67 -20.07 -0.24
N ASP A 231 25.95 -20.72 0.67
CA ASP A 231 24.51 -20.50 0.92
C ASP A 231 24.28 -19.10 1.49
N ILE A 232 25.13 -18.66 2.42
CA ILE A 232 25.06 -17.29 2.96
C ILE A 232 25.33 -16.28 1.86
N ARG A 233 26.35 -16.48 1.04
CA ARG A 233 26.67 -15.59 -0.08
C ARG A 233 25.58 -15.55 -1.14
N GLN A 234 24.91 -16.66 -1.38
CA GLN A 234 23.72 -16.71 -2.24
C GLN A 234 22.60 -15.85 -1.66
N SER A 235 22.28 -16.02 -0.37
CA SER A 235 21.23 -15.24 0.31
C SER A 235 21.52 -13.74 0.30
N ILE A 236 22.78 -13.31 0.44
CA ILE A 236 23.18 -11.91 0.28
C ILE A 236 22.82 -11.41 -1.12
N ARG A 237 23.24 -12.12 -2.17
CA ARG A 237 22.96 -11.71 -3.56
C ARG A 237 21.47 -11.69 -3.89
N GLU A 238 20.70 -12.64 -3.36
CA GLU A 238 19.24 -12.66 -3.53
C GLU A 238 18.60 -11.44 -2.85
N THR A 239 19.06 -11.08 -1.66
CA THR A 239 18.57 -9.90 -0.94
C THR A 239 18.98 -8.58 -1.61
N GLU A 240 20.18 -8.51 -2.20
CA GLU A 240 20.64 -7.34 -2.98
C GLU A 240 19.85 -7.12 -4.26
N ASN A 241 19.31 -8.19 -4.85
CA ASN A 241 18.55 -8.14 -6.10
C ASN A 241 17.01 -7.97 -5.90
N ALA A 242 16.53 -8.08 -4.68
CA ALA A 242 15.11 -7.99 -4.35
C ALA A 242 14.65 -6.55 -4.12
#